data_fdf8a0af823196bca8c830c51f134bf5
#
_entry.id   fdf8a0af823196bca8c830c51f134bf5
#
_cell.length_a   1.000
_cell.length_b   1.000
_cell.length_c   1.000
_cell.angle_alpha   90.00
_cell.angle_beta   90.00
_cell.angle_gamma   90.00
#
_symmetry.space_group_name_H-M   'P 1'
#
loop_
_entity.id
_entity.type
_entity.pdbx_description
1 polymer ?
#
loop_
_entity_poly.entity_id
_entity_poly.type
_entity_poly.pdbx_seq_one_letter_code
_entity_poly.pdbx_strand_id
1 'polypeptide(L)'
;QGRKLEVQAGNDYNLVYVIEAPKEGKISFNGKSHAAEAGAGVLLAPGESASVEATGSNLDLLHMVTPKAPAGVEQGLPGGPGYFFNRNTLRPLTDASGGRVRRFCVESTVRLLDGSRLSPTNAIQAGEMRYHDGGSSPYHQHLGTPANPDGPSHCYITFKGRGVVQVGDDTQELEPGTLVFFPTGVPHRLRAKGGPLDYFELQAWKSFKTNVLSEEKLGLKWYYDPVKPGAERVEWDQT
;
A
#
# COMPACT_ATOMS: atom_id res chain seq x y z
N GLN A 1 25.88 10.93 15.62
CA GLN A 1 25.98 11.28 14.19
C GLN A 1 24.74 10.78 13.49
N GLY A 2 24.00 11.65 12.79
CA GLY A 2 22.80 11.26 12.04
C GLY A 2 23.15 10.26 10.93
N ARG A 3 22.25 9.32 10.65
CA ARG A 3 22.37 8.42 9.50
C ARG A 3 21.52 8.96 8.36
N LYS A 4 22.06 8.96 7.15
CA LYS A 4 21.39 9.42 5.94
C LYS A 4 21.33 8.27 4.93
N LEU A 5 20.14 8.05 4.40
CA LEU A 5 19.89 7.16 3.26
C LEU A 5 19.57 8.04 2.04
N GLU A 6 20.32 7.85 0.96
CA GLU A 6 20.02 8.43 -0.35
C GLU A 6 19.33 7.37 -1.19
N VAL A 7 18.20 7.71 -1.79
CA VAL A 7 17.45 6.85 -2.70
C VAL A 7 17.38 7.51 -4.07
N GLN A 8 17.85 6.78 -5.08
CA GLN A 8 17.83 7.18 -6.48
C GLN A 8 16.93 6.22 -7.27
N ALA A 9 15.89 6.73 -7.89
CA ALA A 9 14.89 5.89 -8.55
C ALA A 9 15.31 5.33 -9.92
N GLY A 10 16.48 5.57 -10.43
CA GLY A 10 16.93 4.98 -11.72
C GLY A 10 15.83 5.01 -12.79
N ASN A 11 15.48 3.85 -13.36
CA ASN A 11 14.41 3.67 -14.34
C ASN A 11 13.09 3.16 -13.73
N ASP A 12 13.06 2.93 -12.43
CA ASP A 12 11.97 2.27 -11.73
C ASP A 12 11.25 3.23 -10.78
N TYR A 13 9.99 2.92 -10.41
CA TYR A 13 9.35 3.59 -9.30
C TYR A 13 9.93 3.08 -7.99
N ASN A 14 10.25 4.00 -7.08
CA ASN A 14 10.72 3.67 -5.74
C ASN A 14 9.76 4.25 -4.70
N LEU A 15 9.30 3.44 -3.78
CA LEU A 15 8.48 3.86 -2.66
C LEU A 15 9.27 3.70 -1.37
N VAL A 16 9.46 4.79 -0.65
CA VAL A 16 10.04 4.80 0.69
C VAL A 16 8.94 5.13 1.68
N TYR A 17 8.77 4.27 2.67
CA TYR A 17 7.75 4.42 3.69
C TYR A 17 8.35 4.27 5.08
N VAL A 18 8.04 5.20 5.97
CA VAL A 18 8.53 5.20 7.36
C VAL A 18 7.59 4.34 8.21
N ILE A 19 8.11 3.21 8.71
CA ILE A 19 7.37 2.32 9.61
C ILE A 19 7.38 2.89 11.02
N GLU A 20 8.57 3.15 11.55
CA GLU A 20 8.79 3.78 12.84
C GLU A 20 9.87 4.86 12.71
N ALA A 21 9.66 5.96 13.41
CA ALA A 21 10.57 7.08 13.38
C ALA A 21 10.92 7.56 14.78
N PRO A 22 12.17 7.99 14.98
CA PRO A 22 12.51 8.83 16.10
C PRO A 22 11.81 10.19 15.99
N LYS A 23 11.82 10.94 17.07
CA LYS A 23 11.19 12.28 17.10
C LYS A 23 11.79 13.28 16.10
N GLU A 24 12.99 13.04 15.59
CA GLU A 24 13.77 13.96 14.77
C GLU A 24 14.32 13.28 13.52
N GLY A 25 13.49 13.09 12.53
CA GLY A 25 13.89 12.65 11.21
C GLY A 25 13.34 13.54 10.13
N LYS A 26 13.97 13.53 8.95
CA LYS A 26 13.47 14.28 7.79
C LYS A 26 13.56 13.49 6.49
N ILE A 27 12.62 13.74 5.61
CA ILE A 27 12.63 13.33 4.22
C ILE A 27 12.82 14.57 3.37
N SER A 28 13.88 14.60 2.57
CA SER A 28 14.12 15.70 1.60
C SER A 28 13.78 15.22 0.20
N PHE A 29 12.86 15.91 -0.47
CA PHE A 29 12.38 15.57 -1.79
C PHE A 29 11.97 16.84 -2.55
N ASN A 30 12.37 16.97 -3.81
CA ASN A 30 12.08 18.12 -4.68
C ASN A 30 12.36 19.48 -4.02
N GLY A 31 13.52 19.60 -3.35
CA GLY A 31 13.95 20.83 -2.70
C GLY A 31 13.17 21.17 -1.42
N LYS A 32 12.24 20.33 -0.99
CA LYS A 32 11.48 20.48 0.24
C LYS A 32 11.94 19.49 1.29
N SER A 33 11.78 19.88 2.56
CA SER A 33 12.05 19.02 3.72
C SER A 33 10.74 18.75 4.47
N HIS A 34 10.48 17.47 4.78
CA HIS A 34 9.31 17.00 5.49
C HIS A 34 9.74 16.19 6.72
N ALA A 35 8.92 16.16 7.75
CA ALA A 35 9.18 15.30 8.90
C ALA A 35 9.13 13.81 8.48
N ALA A 36 10.14 13.03 8.90
CA ALA A 36 10.14 11.58 8.75
C ALA A 36 9.46 10.94 9.96
N GLU A 37 8.15 11.07 10.04
CA GLU A 37 7.32 10.45 11.07
C GLU A 37 6.70 9.13 10.58
N ALA A 38 6.28 8.27 11.50
CA ALA A 38 5.64 7.01 11.15
C ALA A 38 4.40 7.24 10.26
N GLY A 39 4.39 6.59 9.10
CA GLY A 39 3.35 6.79 8.09
C GLY A 39 3.66 7.88 7.06
N ALA A 40 4.78 8.58 7.18
CA ALA A 40 5.29 9.44 6.12
C ALA A 40 6.02 8.63 5.05
N GLY A 41 6.05 9.14 3.83
CA GLY A 41 6.78 8.49 2.76
C GLY A 41 6.87 9.33 1.50
N VAL A 42 7.58 8.79 0.54
CA VAL A 42 7.75 9.38 -0.78
C VAL A 42 7.68 8.31 -1.86
N LEU A 43 6.87 8.57 -2.88
CA LEU A 43 6.97 7.88 -4.15
C LEU A 43 7.92 8.65 -5.04
N LEU A 44 8.94 7.98 -5.58
CA LEU A 44 9.86 8.52 -6.56
C LEU A 44 9.50 7.95 -7.93
N ALA A 45 9.27 8.82 -8.89
CA ALA A 45 9.18 8.43 -10.29
C ALA A 45 10.58 8.16 -10.87
N PRO A 46 10.69 7.48 -12.02
CA PRO A 46 11.98 7.27 -12.70
C PRO A 46 12.78 8.58 -12.83
N GLY A 47 14.07 8.52 -12.47
CA GLY A 47 15.00 9.64 -12.52
C GLY A 47 14.98 10.58 -11.29
N GLU A 48 14.00 10.44 -10.41
CA GLU A 48 13.92 11.25 -9.18
C GLU A 48 14.78 10.69 -8.04
N SER A 49 15.02 11.52 -7.04
CA SER A 49 15.76 11.13 -5.83
C SER A 49 15.19 11.77 -4.59
N ALA A 50 15.40 11.08 -3.47
CA ALA A 50 15.12 11.61 -2.14
C ALA A 50 16.21 11.23 -1.16
N SER A 51 16.28 11.93 -0.04
CA SER A 51 17.08 11.50 1.10
C SER A 51 16.22 11.39 2.35
N VAL A 52 16.53 10.38 3.16
CA VAL A 52 15.93 10.18 4.47
C VAL A 52 17.02 10.25 5.52
N GLU A 53 16.85 11.12 6.48
CA GLU A 53 17.84 11.37 7.54
C GLU A 53 17.20 11.12 8.90
N ALA A 54 17.91 10.37 9.74
CA ALA A 54 17.55 10.14 11.14
C ALA A 54 18.57 10.82 12.04
N THR A 55 18.09 11.59 13.00
CA THR A 55 18.91 12.20 14.05
C THR A 55 18.55 11.59 15.39
N GLY A 56 19.54 11.06 16.09
CA GLY A 56 19.39 10.61 17.48
C GLY A 56 19.00 9.15 17.72
N SER A 57 18.26 8.47 16.84
CA SER A 57 17.87 7.07 16.98
C SER A 57 17.63 6.38 15.64
N ASN A 58 17.29 5.10 15.67
CA ASN A 58 17.02 4.33 14.46
C ASN A 58 15.70 4.78 13.81
N LEU A 59 15.68 4.70 12.49
CA LEU A 59 14.54 4.92 11.64
C LEU A 59 14.26 3.62 10.88
N ASP A 60 13.08 3.05 11.05
CA ASP A 60 12.68 1.84 10.36
C ASP A 60 11.93 2.21 9.08
N LEU A 61 12.48 1.75 7.97
CA LEU A 61 12.00 2.08 6.62
C LEU A 61 11.61 0.82 5.85
N LEU A 62 10.56 0.94 5.07
CA LEU A 62 10.26 0.05 3.97
C LEU A 62 10.68 0.76 2.67
N HIS A 63 11.61 0.16 1.93
CA HIS A 63 12.01 0.61 0.60
C HIS A 63 11.61 -0.45 -0.41
N MET A 64 10.76 -0.05 -1.35
CA MET A 64 10.26 -0.93 -2.40
C MET A 64 10.64 -0.36 -3.75
N VAL A 65 11.16 -1.22 -4.60
CA VAL A 65 11.46 -0.92 -6.00
C VAL A 65 10.47 -1.69 -6.86
N THR A 66 9.73 -0.97 -7.68
CA THR A 66 8.82 -1.58 -8.65
C THR A 66 9.45 -1.48 -10.02
N PRO A 67 9.88 -2.61 -10.60
CA PRO A 67 10.45 -2.61 -11.94
C PRO A 67 9.51 -1.99 -12.96
N LYS A 68 10.06 -1.45 -14.01
CA LYS A 68 9.29 -0.96 -15.14
C LYS A 68 8.35 -2.05 -15.63
N ALA A 69 7.08 -1.69 -15.88
CA ALA A 69 6.11 -2.64 -16.38
C ALA A 69 6.56 -3.23 -17.73
N PRO A 70 6.26 -4.51 -18.01
CA PRO A 70 6.54 -5.11 -19.30
C PRO A 70 5.93 -4.30 -20.45
N ALA A 71 6.57 -4.34 -21.60
CA ALA A 71 6.07 -3.67 -22.80
C ALA A 71 4.62 -4.12 -23.10
N GLY A 72 3.72 -3.17 -23.28
CA GLY A 72 2.29 -3.41 -23.47
C GLY A 72 1.44 -3.24 -22.21
N VAL A 73 1.97 -3.51 -21.03
CA VAL A 73 1.28 -3.24 -19.76
C VAL A 73 1.24 -1.75 -19.44
N GLU A 74 2.24 -1.00 -19.90
CA GLU A 74 2.32 0.45 -19.71
C GLU A 74 1.36 1.26 -20.58
N GLN A 75 0.79 0.66 -21.62
CA GLN A 75 -0.17 1.36 -22.48
C GLN A 75 -1.42 1.74 -21.70
N GLY A 76 -1.62 3.04 -21.52
CA GLY A 76 -2.75 3.58 -20.76
C GLY A 76 -2.50 3.72 -19.26
N LEU A 77 -1.31 3.37 -18.76
CA LEU A 77 -0.90 3.69 -17.40
C LEU A 77 -0.25 5.08 -17.38
N PRO A 78 -0.92 6.11 -16.86
CA PRO A 78 -0.32 7.43 -16.80
C PRO A 78 0.91 7.37 -15.89
N GLY A 79 2.06 7.78 -16.44
CA GLY A 79 3.22 8.15 -15.63
C GLY A 79 2.99 9.51 -15.00
N GLY A 80 3.65 9.78 -13.89
CA GLY A 80 3.59 11.08 -13.24
C GLY A 80 4.76 11.29 -12.29
N PRO A 81 4.98 12.54 -11.85
CA PRO A 81 6.03 12.85 -10.91
C PRO A 81 5.79 12.15 -9.59
N GLY A 82 6.88 11.89 -8.86
CA GLY A 82 6.82 11.45 -7.49
C GLY A 82 6.21 12.51 -6.56
N TYR A 83 5.84 12.09 -5.39
CA TYR A 83 5.24 12.96 -4.38
C TYR A 83 5.52 12.47 -2.97
N PHE A 84 5.52 13.43 -2.03
CA PHE A 84 5.51 13.16 -0.61
C PHE A 84 4.08 12.91 -0.12
N PHE A 85 3.91 11.99 0.81
CA PHE A 85 2.65 11.73 1.50
C PHE A 85 2.86 11.49 2.99
N ASN A 86 1.77 11.64 3.76
CA ASN A 86 1.75 11.31 5.18
C ASN A 86 0.43 10.61 5.51
N ARG A 87 0.47 9.58 6.35
CA ARG A 87 -0.70 8.83 6.83
C ARG A 87 -1.84 9.75 7.27
N ASN A 88 -1.52 10.84 7.94
CA ASN A 88 -2.50 11.77 8.50
C ASN A 88 -3.25 12.57 7.42
N THR A 89 -2.72 12.62 6.19
CA THR A 89 -3.37 13.28 5.05
C THR A 89 -4.08 12.30 4.12
N LEU A 90 -3.92 10.99 4.35
CA LEU A 90 -4.56 9.96 3.54
C LEU A 90 -5.97 9.67 4.06
N ARG A 91 -6.92 9.53 3.14
CA ARG A 91 -8.27 9.11 3.51
C ARG A 91 -8.31 7.63 3.85
N PRO A 92 -8.81 7.25 5.04
CA PRO A 92 -9.09 5.86 5.33
C PRO A 92 -10.29 5.38 4.52
N LEU A 93 -10.18 4.16 3.98
CA LEU A 93 -11.26 3.41 3.37
C LEU A 93 -11.62 2.26 4.31
N THR A 94 -12.88 2.17 4.71
CA THR A 94 -13.37 1.09 5.58
C THR A 94 -14.25 0.15 4.77
N ASP A 95 -14.05 -1.16 4.89
CA ASP A 95 -14.95 -2.12 4.25
C ASP A 95 -16.36 -2.09 4.89
N ALA A 96 -17.34 -2.66 4.19
CA ALA A 96 -18.74 -2.62 4.63
C ALA A 96 -18.98 -3.31 5.98
N SER A 97 -18.14 -4.27 6.36
CA SER A 97 -18.21 -4.96 7.64
C SER A 97 -17.54 -4.18 8.78
N GLY A 98 -16.75 -3.14 8.45
CA GLY A 98 -15.89 -2.45 9.41
C GLY A 98 -14.66 -3.27 9.83
N GLY A 99 -14.46 -4.45 9.25
CA GLY A 99 -13.40 -5.37 9.67
C GLY A 99 -12.00 -4.98 9.17
N ARG A 100 -11.92 -4.09 8.16
CA ARG A 100 -10.65 -3.66 7.57
C ARG A 100 -10.65 -2.17 7.25
N VAL A 101 -9.53 -1.52 7.50
CA VAL A 101 -9.25 -0.14 7.08
C VAL A 101 -8.05 -0.14 6.14
N ARG A 102 -8.15 0.61 5.05
CA ARG A 102 -7.06 0.86 4.10
C ARG A 102 -6.69 2.33 4.07
N ARG A 103 -5.40 2.62 3.98
CA ARG A 103 -4.87 3.95 3.67
C ARG A 103 -3.89 3.82 2.52
N PHE A 104 -4.40 3.98 1.31
CA PHE A 104 -3.53 3.96 0.14
C PHE A 104 -2.63 5.19 0.14
N CYS A 105 -1.34 4.97 -0.05
CA CYS A 105 -0.36 6.02 -0.32
C CYS A 105 -0.02 6.14 -1.81
N VAL A 106 -0.30 5.10 -2.59
CA VAL A 106 -0.20 5.11 -4.05
C VAL A 106 -1.44 4.41 -4.61
N GLU A 107 -2.33 5.17 -5.20
CA GLU A 107 -3.55 4.66 -5.83
C GLU A 107 -4.21 5.75 -6.67
N SER A 108 -4.38 5.52 -7.95
CA SER A 108 -4.89 6.54 -8.88
C SER A 108 -6.37 6.89 -8.70
N THR A 109 -7.13 6.02 -8.08
CA THR A 109 -8.59 6.24 -7.85
C THR A 109 -8.88 6.91 -6.52
N VAL A 110 -7.91 6.94 -5.60
CA VAL A 110 -8.07 7.58 -4.29
C VAL A 110 -7.79 9.08 -4.37
N ARG A 111 -8.56 9.85 -3.62
CA ARG A 111 -8.36 11.29 -3.48
C ARG A 111 -7.85 11.64 -2.08
N LEU A 112 -7.03 12.68 -2.00
CA LEU A 112 -6.63 13.28 -0.74
C LEU A 112 -7.82 14.00 -0.07
N LEU A 113 -7.63 14.45 1.17
CA LEU A 113 -8.66 15.17 1.92
C LEU A 113 -9.09 16.48 1.27
N ASP A 114 -8.20 17.10 0.49
CA ASP A 114 -8.47 18.31 -0.28
C ASP A 114 -9.19 18.04 -1.62
N GLY A 115 -9.46 16.76 -1.93
CA GLY A 115 -10.12 16.34 -3.16
C GLY A 115 -9.18 16.09 -4.34
N SER A 116 -7.89 16.39 -4.23
CA SER A 116 -6.90 16.08 -5.27
C SER A 116 -6.69 14.56 -5.40
N ARG A 117 -6.22 14.11 -6.57
CA ARG A 117 -5.85 12.71 -6.75
C ARG A 117 -4.56 12.40 -6.01
N LEU A 118 -4.52 11.25 -5.33
CA LEU A 118 -3.33 10.82 -4.60
C LEU A 118 -2.17 10.50 -5.55
N SER A 119 -2.43 9.79 -6.62
CA SER A 119 -1.37 9.40 -7.55
C SER A 119 -1.81 9.54 -9.01
N PRO A 120 -0.94 10.04 -9.87
CA PRO A 120 -1.19 10.06 -11.30
C PRO A 120 -0.90 8.72 -11.99
N THR A 121 -0.28 7.74 -11.31
CA THR A 121 0.12 6.47 -11.91
C THR A 121 -0.77 5.31 -11.47
N ASN A 122 -1.06 4.41 -12.41
CA ASN A 122 -1.69 3.10 -12.16
C ASN A 122 -0.67 1.95 -12.09
N ALA A 123 0.63 2.24 -12.22
CA ALA A 123 1.65 1.19 -12.20
C ALA A 123 1.74 0.48 -10.86
N ILE A 124 1.41 1.19 -9.77
CA ILE A 124 1.53 0.69 -8.41
C ILE A 124 0.23 0.99 -7.66
N GLN A 125 -0.19 0.04 -6.85
CA GLN A 125 -1.11 0.24 -5.75
C GLN A 125 -0.39 -0.12 -4.45
N ALA A 126 -0.32 0.80 -3.52
CA ALA A 126 0.37 0.56 -2.25
C ALA A 126 -0.29 1.31 -1.11
N GLY A 127 -0.28 0.72 0.08
CA GLY A 127 -0.81 1.38 1.25
C GLY A 127 -0.75 0.57 2.53
N GLU A 128 -1.00 1.26 3.62
CA GLU A 128 -1.14 0.67 4.95
C GLU A 128 -2.54 0.12 5.14
N MET A 129 -2.60 -1.08 5.66
CA MET A 129 -3.82 -1.82 5.92
C MET A 129 -3.89 -2.20 7.39
N ARG A 130 -5.10 -2.16 7.95
CA ARG A 130 -5.40 -2.68 9.28
C ARG A 130 -6.61 -3.60 9.23
N TYR A 131 -6.46 -4.82 9.70
CA TYR A 131 -7.58 -5.63 10.15
C TYR A 131 -7.82 -5.43 11.64
N HIS A 132 -9.07 -5.27 12.02
CA HIS A 132 -9.47 -5.39 13.43
C HIS A 132 -9.38 -6.86 13.86
N ASP A 133 -9.39 -7.11 15.15
CA ASP A 133 -9.32 -8.48 15.67
C ASP A 133 -10.41 -9.38 15.07
N GLY A 134 -10.01 -10.54 14.60
CA GLY A 134 -10.89 -11.47 13.87
C GLY A 134 -11.24 -11.06 12.44
N GLY A 135 -10.88 -9.84 12.03
CA GLY A 135 -11.08 -9.36 10.66
C GLY A 135 -10.27 -10.17 9.66
N SER A 136 -10.84 -10.42 8.48
CA SER A 136 -10.20 -11.21 7.43
C SER A 136 -10.52 -10.67 6.04
N SER A 137 -9.62 -10.91 5.08
CA SER A 137 -10.01 -10.86 3.68
C SER A 137 -10.79 -12.12 3.34
N PRO A 138 -11.69 -12.07 2.35
CA PRO A 138 -12.22 -13.28 1.78
C PRO A 138 -11.13 -14.10 1.11
N TYR A 139 -11.40 -15.36 0.85
CA TYR A 139 -10.53 -16.21 0.04
C TYR A 139 -10.69 -15.80 -1.43
N HIS A 140 -9.64 -15.27 -2.03
CA HIS A 140 -9.67 -14.70 -3.37
C HIS A 140 -8.33 -14.88 -4.08
N GLN A 141 -8.32 -14.63 -5.38
CA GLN A 141 -7.12 -14.65 -6.20
C GLN A 141 -7.11 -13.45 -7.15
N HIS A 142 -5.93 -13.03 -7.54
CA HIS A 142 -5.75 -12.02 -8.58
C HIS A 142 -5.33 -12.69 -9.90
N LEU A 143 -6.08 -12.40 -10.94
CA LEU A 143 -5.86 -12.96 -12.28
C LEU A 143 -5.34 -11.87 -13.22
N GLY A 144 -4.58 -12.28 -14.21
CA GLY A 144 -4.20 -11.38 -15.30
C GLY A 144 -5.38 -10.89 -16.12
N THR A 145 -5.12 -9.87 -16.90
CA THR A 145 -6.05 -9.29 -17.88
C THR A 145 -5.38 -9.31 -19.26
N PRO A 146 -6.11 -9.03 -20.35
CA PRO A 146 -5.47 -8.88 -21.65
C PRO A 146 -4.37 -7.80 -21.70
N ALA A 147 -4.48 -6.76 -20.86
CA ALA A 147 -3.46 -5.71 -20.73
C ALA A 147 -2.28 -6.12 -19.86
N ASN A 148 -2.46 -7.08 -18.96
CA ASN A 148 -1.43 -7.62 -18.08
C ASN A 148 -1.67 -9.13 -17.88
N PRO A 149 -1.32 -9.99 -18.87
CA PRO A 149 -1.61 -11.42 -18.82
C PRO A 149 -0.98 -12.14 -17.63
N ASP A 150 0.20 -11.69 -17.20
CA ASP A 150 0.93 -12.28 -16.07
C ASP A 150 0.34 -11.90 -14.71
N GLY A 151 -0.59 -10.93 -14.70
CA GLY A 151 -1.23 -10.43 -13.48
C GLY A 151 -0.30 -9.58 -12.60
N PRO A 152 -0.75 -9.19 -11.42
CA PRO A 152 0.03 -8.32 -10.54
C PRO A 152 1.09 -9.10 -9.76
N SER A 153 2.23 -8.46 -9.51
CA SER A 153 3.08 -8.83 -8.38
C SER A 153 2.44 -8.30 -7.10
N HIS A 154 2.13 -9.18 -6.16
CA HIS A 154 1.38 -8.84 -4.95
C HIS A 154 2.12 -9.32 -3.71
N CYS A 155 2.36 -8.42 -2.76
CA CYS A 155 2.98 -8.78 -1.50
C CYS A 155 2.42 -7.99 -0.32
N TYR A 156 2.56 -8.58 0.86
CA TYR A 156 2.28 -7.96 2.16
C TYR A 156 3.48 -8.03 3.06
N ILE A 157 3.71 -6.99 3.85
CA ILE A 157 4.66 -7.01 4.95
C ILE A 157 3.96 -6.61 6.24
N THR A 158 4.03 -7.45 7.26
CA THR A 158 3.41 -7.22 8.57
C THR A 158 4.26 -6.27 9.40
N PHE A 159 3.65 -5.23 9.96
CA PHE A 159 4.33 -4.26 10.83
C PHE A 159 4.03 -4.51 12.30
N LYS A 160 2.77 -4.82 12.62
CA LYS A 160 2.31 -4.92 13.99
C LYS A 160 1.18 -5.92 14.12
N GLY A 161 1.08 -6.54 15.29
CA GLY A 161 0.06 -7.53 15.57
C GLY A 161 0.42 -8.91 15.07
N ARG A 162 -0.56 -9.80 15.09
CA ARG A 162 -0.43 -11.18 14.63
C ARG A 162 -1.61 -11.55 13.76
N GLY A 163 -1.38 -12.51 12.89
CA GLY A 163 -2.43 -13.03 12.02
C GLY A 163 -2.06 -14.36 11.45
N VAL A 164 -2.88 -14.81 10.53
CA VAL A 164 -2.66 -16.01 9.74
C VAL A 164 -2.86 -15.65 8.28
N VAL A 165 -1.95 -16.08 7.43
CA VAL A 165 -2.13 -16.06 5.98
C VAL A 165 -2.38 -17.48 5.50
N GLN A 166 -3.35 -17.63 4.60
CA GLN A 166 -3.54 -18.82 3.79
C GLN A 166 -3.15 -18.50 2.36
N VAL A 167 -2.30 -19.33 1.76
CA VAL A 167 -1.87 -19.24 0.35
C VAL A 167 -2.07 -20.64 -0.27
N GLY A 168 -3.04 -20.77 -1.15
CA GLY A 168 -3.50 -22.09 -1.58
C GLY A 168 -3.98 -22.91 -0.38
N ASP A 169 -3.42 -24.11 -0.20
CA ASP A 169 -3.73 -25.01 0.92
C ASP A 169 -2.83 -24.77 2.14
N ASP A 170 -1.76 -23.99 1.99
CA ASP A 170 -0.80 -23.70 3.04
C ASP A 170 -1.27 -22.57 3.95
N THR A 171 -0.97 -22.71 5.24
CA THR A 171 -1.30 -21.72 6.26
C THR A 171 -0.07 -21.40 7.09
N GLN A 172 0.22 -20.09 7.26
CA GLN A 172 1.36 -19.58 8.00
C GLN A 172 0.92 -18.51 9.01
N GLU A 173 1.56 -18.50 10.17
CA GLU A 173 1.41 -17.41 11.14
C GLU A 173 2.14 -16.16 10.63
N LEU A 174 1.52 -15.00 10.88
CA LEU A 174 2.08 -13.69 10.58
C LEU A 174 2.49 -13.00 11.87
N GLU A 175 3.70 -12.47 11.87
CA GLU A 175 4.25 -11.63 12.93
C GLU A 175 4.99 -10.42 12.32
N PRO A 176 5.31 -9.39 13.09
CA PRO A 176 6.05 -8.24 12.58
C PRO A 176 7.34 -8.64 11.85
N GLY A 177 7.55 -8.08 10.66
CA GLY A 177 8.67 -8.41 9.76
C GLY A 177 8.39 -9.56 8.79
N THR A 178 7.24 -10.25 8.89
CA THR A 178 6.88 -11.29 7.91
C THR A 178 6.51 -10.65 6.58
N LEU A 179 7.22 -11.05 5.52
CA LEU A 179 6.89 -10.74 4.12
C LEU A 179 6.18 -11.95 3.48
N VAL A 180 5.05 -11.71 2.85
CA VAL A 180 4.33 -12.72 2.07
C VAL A 180 4.21 -12.24 0.62
N PHE A 181 4.62 -13.08 -0.31
CA PHE A 181 4.43 -12.88 -1.74
C PHE A 181 3.33 -13.78 -2.26
N PHE A 182 2.43 -13.22 -3.06
CA PHE A 182 1.30 -13.94 -3.66
C PHE A 182 1.51 -14.06 -5.17
N PRO A 183 1.82 -15.25 -5.69
CA PRO A 183 1.87 -15.46 -7.12
C PRO A 183 0.48 -15.23 -7.76
N THR A 184 0.47 -14.74 -8.98
CA THR A 184 -0.76 -14.57 -9.75
C THR A 184 -1.54 -15.88 -9.85
N GLY A 185 -2.86 -15.80 -9.68
CA GLY A 185 -3.75 -16.95 -9.74
C GLY A 185 -3.74 -17.83 -8.49
N VAL A 186 -2.87 -17.59 -7.52
CA VAL A 186 -2.87 -18.36 -6.27
C VAL A 186 -3.90 -17.78 -5.30
N PRO A 187 -4.89 -18.60 -4.86
CA PRO A 187 -5.88 -18.16 -3.89
C PRO A 187 -5.24 -17.85 -2.53
N HIS A 188 -5.67 -16.78 -1.91
CA HIS A 188 -5.14 -16.37 -0.61
C HIS A 188 -6.14 -15.60 0.24
N ARG A 189 -5.87 -15.54 1.53
CA ARG A 189 -6.56 -14.67 2.50
C ARG A 189 -5.66 -14.39 3.70
N LEU A 190 -5.93 -13.27 4.37
CA LEU A 190 -5.37 -12.91 5.66
C LEU A 190 -6.47 -12.87 6.72
N ARG A 191 -6.08 -13.17 7.97
CA ARG A 191 -6.93 -13.03 9.14
C ARG A 191 -6.12 -12.50 10.31
N ALA A 192 -6.63 -11.47 10.98
CA ALA A 192 -6.07 -11.00 12.26
C ALA A 192 -6.40 -11.99 13.38
N LYS A 193 -5.47 -12.20 14.33
CA LYS A 193 -5.59 -13.19 15.41
C LYS A 193 -5.07 -12.61 16.72
N GLY A 194 -5.95 -12.49 17.72
CA GLY A 194 -5.60 -12.03 19.06
C GLY A 194 -5.27 -10.54 19.14
N GLY A 195 -5.91 -9.73 18.30
CA GLY A 195 -5.77 -8.30 18.22
C GLY A 195 -5.71 -7.79 16.77
N PRO A 196 -5.58 -6.48 16.57
CA PRO A 196 -5.47 -5.90 15.22
C PRO A 196 -4.15 -6.29 14.54
N LEU A 197 -4.21 -6.44 13.22
CA LEU A 197 -3.08 -6.73 12.34
C LEU A 197 -2.83 -5.54 11.42
N ASP A 198 -1.66 -4.91 11.53
CA ASP A 198 -1.20 -3.85 10.65
C ASP A 198 -0.16 -4.39 9.66
N TYR A 199 -0.38 -4.13 8.38
CA TYR A 199 0.50 -4.56 7.32
C TYR A 199 0.53 -3.53 6.19
N PHE A 200 1.55 -3.60 5.36
CA PHE A 200 1.65 -2.83 4.14
C PHE A 200 1.37 -3.75 2.94
N GLU A 201 0.53 -3.30 2.04
CA GLU A 201 0.19 -3.98 0.81
C GLU A 201 0.83 -3.28 -0.37
N LEU A 202 1.47 -4.05 -1.25
CA LEU A 202 1.98 -3.59 -2.53
C LEU A 202 1.42 -4.48 -3.64
N GLN A 203 0.87 -3.86 -4.67
CA GLN A 203 0.55 -4.50 -5.94
C GLN A 203 1.21 -3.69 -7.05
N ALA A 204 2.07 -4.36 -7.83
CA ALA A 204 2.67 -3.77 -9.01
C ALA A 204 1.89 -4.19 -10.26
N TRP A 205 1.81 -3.26 -11.23
CA TRP A 205 1.09 -3.40 -12.49
C TRP A 205 -0.40 -3.69 -12.29
N LYS A 206 -1.10 -2.68 -11.89
CA LYS A 206 -2.49 -2.71 -11.40
C LYS A 206 -3.53 -3.31 -12.36
N SER A 207 -3.25 -3.62 -13.61
CA SER A 207 -4.23 -4.27 -14.48
C SER A 207 -4.41 -5.73 -14.08
N PHE A 208 -5.41 -6.02 -13.25
CA PHE A 208 -5.76 -7.37 -12.80
C PHE A 208 -7.26 -7.49 -12.50
N LYS A 209 -7.72 -8.73 -12.40
CA LYS A 209 -9.08 -9.08 -12.00
C LYS A 209 -9.05 -9.83 -10.68
N THR A 210 -9.83 -9.39 -9.70
CA THR A 210 -10.04 -10.15 -8.46
C THR A 210 -11.17 -11.15 -8.65
N ASN A 211 -10.88 -12.41 -8.37
CA ASN A 211 -11.85 -13.50 -8.35
C ASN A 211 -12.04 -14.01 -6.92
N VAL A 212 -13.24 -13.89 -6.40
CA VAL A 212 -13.58 -14.30 -5.03
C VAL A 212 -14.08 -15.74 -5.06
N LEU A 213 -13.47 -16.58 -4.22
CA LEU A 213 -13.69 -18.02 -4.17
C LEU A 213 -14.49 -18.45 -2.93
N SER A 214 -14.54 -17.59 -1.89
CA SER A 214 -15.34 -17.88 -0.70
C SER A 214 -16.81 -17.56 -0.92
N GLU A 215 -17.70 -18.26 -0.21
CA GLU A 215 -19.13 -17.95 -0.16
C GLU A 215 -19.43 -16.60 0.50
N GLU A 216 -18.47 -16.07 1.26
CA GLU A 216 -18.48 -14.70 1.76
C GLU A 216 -18.41 -13.79 0.56
N LYS A 217 -19.56 -13.38 0.06
CA LYS A 217 -19.63 -12.30 -0.93
C LYS A 217 -18.90 -11.11 -0.32
N LEU A 218 -17.77 -10.76 -0.91
CA LEU A 218 -17.25 -9.44 -0.70
C LEU A 218 -18.36 -8.46 -1.07
N GLY A 219 -18.98 -7.89 -0.08
CA GLY A 219 -19.51 -6.56 -0.26
C GLY A 219 -18.29 -5.66 -0.36
N LEU A 220 -17.64 -5.63 -1.53
CA LEU A 220 -16.45 -4.80 -1.80
C LEU A 220 -16.82 -3.32 -1.88
N LYS A 221 -17.87 -2.92 -1.20
CA LYS A 221 -18.20 -1.53 -1.01
C LYS A 221 -17.27 -0.97 0.06
N TRP A 222 -16.35 -0.17 -0.39
CA TRP A 222 -15.46 0.61 0.45
C TRP A 222 -16.09 1.97 0.68
N TYR A 223 -16.04 2.42 1.92
CA TYR A 223 -16.52 3.74 2.30
C TYR A 223 -15.34 4.58 2.75
N TYR A 224 -15.25 5.80 2.25
CA TYR A 224 -14.40 6.79 2.89
C TYR A 224 -15.00 7.12 4.25
N ASP A 225 -14.27 6.83 5.33
CA ASP A 225 -14.66 7.34 6.62
C ASP A 225 -14.56 8.87 6.59
N PRO A 226 -15.63 9.59 7.01
CA PRO A 226 -15.57 11.03 7.09
C PRO A 226 -14.56 11.42 8.16
N VAL A 227 -13.45 12.01 7.75
CA VAL A 227 -12.41 12.54 8.67
C VAL A 227 -12.92 13.77 9.41
N LYS A 228 -14.01 14.36 8.93
CA LYS A 228 -14.70 15.49 9.58
C LYS A 228 -16.19 15.15 9.71
N PRO A 229 -16.83 15.54 10.84
CA PRO A 229 -18.28 15.47 10.95
C PRO A 229 -18.95 16.18 9.75
N GLY A 230 -19.87 15.50 9.08
CA GLY A 230 -20.59 16.05 7.92
C GLY A 230 -19.92 15.82 6.55
N ALA A 231 -18.76 15.17 6.48
CA ALA A 231 -18.20 14.75 5.20
C ALA A 231 -19.05 13.60 4.61
N GLU A 232 -19.39 13.73 3.32
CA GLU A 232 -20.14 12.67 2.63
C GLU A 232 -19.34 11.38 2.58
N ARG A 233 -20.01 10.28 2.87
CA ARG A 233 -19.49 8.93 2.71
C ARG A 233 -19.46 8.62 1.20
N VAL A 234 -18.26 8.47 0.64
CA VAL A 234 -18.10 8.12 -0.78
C VAL A 234 -18.00 6.60 -0.89
N GLU A 235 -18.92 6.02 -1.62
CA GLU A 235 -18.90 4.60 -1.96
C GLU A 235 -17.90 4.36 -3.09
N TRP A 236 -17.00 3.39 -2.89
CA TRP A 236 -16.04 2.98 -3.92
C TRP A 236 -16.21 1.48 -4.17
N ASP A 237 -16.55 1.14 -5.41
CA ASP A 237 -16.72 -0.23 -5.85
C ASP A 237 -15.43 -0.71 -6.51
N GLN A 238 -14.83 -1.75 -5.92
CA GLN A 238 -13.67 -2.46 -6.48
C GLN A 238 -14.16 -3.64 -7.35
N THR A 239 -14.83 -3.37 -8.45
CA THR A 239 -15.13 -4.41 -9.43
C THR A 239 -14.01 -4.58 -10.44
#